data_2f9d8e17d309bff6db9853c142b5390e
#
_entry.id   2f9d8e17d309bff6db9853c142b5390e
#
_cell.length_a   1.000
_cell.length_b   1.000
_cell.length_c   1.000
_cell.angle_alpha   90.00
_cell.angle_beta   90.00
_cell.angle_gamma   90.00
#
_symmetry.space_group_name_H-M   'P 1'
#
loop_
_entity.id
_entity.type
_entity.pdbx_description
1 polymer ?
#
loop_
_entity_poly.entity_id
_entity_poly.type
_entity_poly.pdbx_seq_one_letter_code
_entity_poly.pdbx_strand_id
1 'polypeptide(L)'
;TESTSSSVVRSTLSDLFDTERVRQSAQSCEHTFERLRKSYTQITQTEAQLNQDLHELAAEIEQTEIEPSNKTFQHMKKLQRELQDDCDAFVIENEKAGFRKPAEWLQIHHRAEVLRGQGAAVLSTLDCLAQDRNELMQWHMNLVQDISSLQSDFSELGELMADTDTALEACVQNDFKVLNQVHTIYGAYGATLVEAVRRSEFTQMYLNKAQRIAELM
;
A
#
# COMPACT_ATOMS: atom_id res chain seq x y z
N THR A 1 22.24 -75.99 26.69
CA THR A 1 21.00 -75.23 26.82
C THR A 1 21.31 -73.77 27.15
N GLU A 2 21.63 -73.00 26.14
CA GLU A 2 21.81 -71.56 26.26
C GLU A 2 20.43 -70.90 26.14
N SER A 3 19.97 -70.35 27.25
CA SER A 3 18.78 -69.49 27.28
C SER A 3 19.14 -68.14 26.74
N THR A 4 18.93 -67.92 25.46
CA THR A 4 18.92 -66.57 24.89
C THR A 4 17.71 -65.84 25.40
N SER A 5 17.86 -65.11 26.51
CA SER A 5 16.93 -64.10 26.95
C SER A 5 16.96 -62.94 25.94
N SER A 6 16.07 -62.99 24.96
CA SER A 6 15.78 -61.85 24.09
C SER A 6 15.26 -60.72 24.98
N SER A 7 16.12 -59.77 25.29
CA SER A 7 15.71 -58.51 25.91
C SER A 7 14.80 -57.80 24.93
N VAL A 8 13.48 -57.87 25.18
CA VAL A 8 12.51 -57.08 24.50
C VAL A 8 12.84 -55.62 24.80
N VAL A 9 13.56 -54.98 23.87
CA VAL A 9 13.77 -53.53 23.94
C VAL A 9 12.39 -52.89 23.81
N ARG A 10 11.89 -52.44 24.95
CA ARG A 10 10.63 -51.65 24.99
C ARG A 10 10.93 -50.28 24.38
N SER A 11 10.82 -50.15 23.05
CA SER A 11 10.86 -48.84 22.41
C SER A 11 9.59 -48.07 22.84
N THR A 12 9.80 -46.98 23.48
CA THR A 12 8.73 -46.03 23.81
C THR A 12 8.44 -45.17 22.61
N LEU A 13 7.26 -44.53 22.55
CA LEU A 13 6.91 -43.63 21.46
C LEU A 13 7.93 -42.47 21.34
N SER A 14 8.51 -42.04 22.46
CA SER A 14 9.55 -41.02 22.52
C SER A 14 10.87 -41.45 21.83
N ASP A 15 11.14 -42.75 21.69
CA ASP A 15 12.34 -43.22 21.00
C ASP A 15 12.21 -43.13 19.46
N LEU A 16 11.01 -42.86 18.94
CA LEU A 16 10.73 -42.67 17.53
C LEU A 16 10.90 -41.21 17.07
N PHE A 17 11.07 -40.29 18.02
CA PHE A 17 11.24 -38.86 17.70
C PHE A 17 12.52 -38.32 18.32
N ASP A 18 13.13 -37.40 17.60
CA ASP A 18 14.06 -36.44 18.17
C ASP A 18 13.23 -35.37 18.93
N THR A 19 12.99 -35.65 20.23
CA THR A 19 12.18 -34.76 21.09
C THR A 19 12.76 -33.37 21.20
N GLU A 20 14.08 -33.23 21.11
CA GLU A 20 14.76 -31.93 21.13
C GLU A 20 14.48 -31.14 19.84
N ARG A 21 14.55 -31.81 18.70
CA ARG A 21 14.22 -31.19 17.41
C ARG A 21 12.75 -30.74 17.36
N VAL A 22 11.82 -31.54 17.87
CA VAL A 22 10.40 -31.16 17.93
C VAL A 22 10.20 -29.96 18.84
N ARG A 23 10.87 -29.90 19.99
CA ARG A 23 10.81 -28.78 20.92
C ARG A 23 11.37 -27.51 20.28
N GLN A 24 12.50 -27.60 19.58
CA GLN A 24 13.10 -26.49 18.87
C GLN A 24 12.19 -25.98 17.75
N SER A 25 11.60 -26.87 16.95
CA SER A 25 10.64 -26.48 15.90
C SER A 25 9.38 -25.83 16.50
N ALA A 26 8.88 -26.29 17.63
CA ALA A 26 7.75 -25.68 18.30
C ALA A 26 8.09 -24.27 18.80
N GLN A 27 9.25 -24.06 19.42
CA GLN A 27 9.71 -22.75 19.84
C GLN A 27 9.97 -21.79 18.65
N SER A 28 10.54 -22.31 17.57
CA SER A 28 10.76 -21.55 16.34
C SER A 28 9.41 -21.09 15.72
N CYS A 29 8.42 -21.99 15.67
CA CYS A 29 7.07 -21.66 15.22
C CYS A 29 6.45 -20.55 16.08
N GLU A 30 6.53 -20.66 17.40
CA GLU A 30 5.96 -19.66 18.32
C GLU A 30 6.60 -18.30 18.13
N HIS A 31 7.93 -18.26 18.06
CA HIS A 31 8.66 -17.01 17.81
C HIS A 31 8.32 -16.42 16.43
N THR A 32 8.23 -17.24 15.40
CA THR A 32 7.87 -16.80 14.04
C THR A 32 6.42 -16.30 14.02
N PHE A 33 5.51 -16.96 14.68
CA PHE A 33 4.12 -16.55 14.81
C PHE A 33 3.98 -15.16 15.48
N GLU A 34 4.71 -14.92 16.57
CA GLU A 34 4.71 -13.61 17.22
C GLU A 34 5.28 -12.51 16.31
N ARG A 35 6.32 -12.82 15.53
CA ARG A 35 6.88 -11.89 14.54
C ARG A 35 5.87 -11.59 13.42
N LEU A 36 5.26 -12.63 12.86
CA LEU A 36 4.24 -12.51 11.82
C LEU A 36 3.04 -11.70 12.29
N ARG A 37 2.60 -11.91 13.52
CA ARG A 37 1.51 -11.14 14.14
C ARG A 37 1.83 -9.65 14.23
N LYS A 38 3.06 -9.29 14.60
CA LYS A 38 3.51 -7.91 14.66
C LYS A 38 3.56 -7.30 13.25
N SER A 39 4.16 -8.01 12.28
CA SER A 39 4.21 -7.56 10.89
C SER A 39 2.81 -7.37 10.30
N TYR A 40 1.88 -8.28 10.54
CA TYR A 40 0.49 -8.16 10.10
C TYR A 40 -0.20 -6.92 10.70
N THR A 41 0.01 -6.66 11.99
CA THR A 41 -0.54 -5.47 12.64
C THR A 41 0.04 -4.19 12.02
N GLN A 42 1.33 -4.18 11.74
CA GLN A 42 2.00 -3.05 11.08
C GLN A 42 1.47 -2.85 9.66
N ILE A 43 1.36 -3.91 8.85
CA ILE A 43 0.79 -3.87 7.50
C ILE A 43 -0.61 -3.24 7.52
N THR A 44 -1.49 -3.73 8.41
CA THR A 44 -2.86 -3.22 8.51
C THR A 44 -2.92 -1.74 8.92
N GLN A 45 -2.02 -1.31 9.81
CA GLN A 45 -1.95 0.09 10.22
C GLN A 45 -1.43 0.98 9.10
N THR A 46 -0.37 0.56 8.40
CA THR A 46 0.19 1.30 7.26
C THR A 46 -0.81 1.38 6.11
N GLU A 47 -1.51 0.29 5.79
CA GLU A 47 -2.57 0.27 4.78
C GLU A 47 -3.69 1.27 5.11
N ALA A 48 -4.14 1.30 6.36
CA ALA A 48 -5.17 2.24 6.79
C ALA A 48 -4.71 3.70 6.66
N GLN A 49 -3.46 4.00 7.03
CA GLN A 49 -2.88 5.32 6.89
C GLN A 49 -2.76 5.74 5.42
N LEU A 50 -2.20 4.87 4.56
CA LEU A 50 -2.07 5.15 3.13
C LEU A 50 -3.42 5.39 2.45
N ASN A 51 -4.45 4.65 2.84
CA ASN A 51 -5.80 4.88 2.33
C ASN A 51 -6.36 6.24 2.77
N GLN A 52 -6.08 6.67 3.99
CA GLN A 52 -6.46 7.99 4.48
C GLN A 52 -5.73 9.09 3.70
N ASP A 53 -4.41 9.00 3.58
CA ASP A 53 -3.58 9.99 2.89
C ASP A 53 -3.99 10.12 1.41
N LEU A 54 -4.33 9.01 0.77
CA LEU A 54 -4.83 8.98 -0.60
C LEU A 54 -6.20 9.66 -0.74
N HIS A 55 -7.08 9.49 0.24
CA HIS A 55 -8.38 10.18 0.26
C HIS A 55 -8.22 11.68 0.50
N GLU A 56 -7.32 12.08 1.39
CA GLU A 56 -7.02 13.50 1.65
C GLU A 56 -6.45 14.17 0.40
N LEU A 57 -5.50 13.53 -0.28
CA LEU A 57 -4.92 14.02 -1.52
C LEU A 57 -5.96 14.12 -2.65
N ALA A 58 -6.84 13.13 -2.79
CA ALA A 58 -7.92 13.16 -3.77
C ALA A 58 -8.90 14.32 -3.50
N ALA A 59 -9.25 14.55 -2.24
CA ALA A 59 -10.12 15.66 -1.84
C ALA A 59 -9.46 17.03 -2.10
N GLU A 60 -8.16 17.16 -1.88
CA GLU A 60 -7.42 18.38 -2.19
C GLU A 60 -7.43 18.67 -3.69
N ILE A 61 -7.21 17.66 -4.53
CA ILE A 61 -7.27 17.78 -6.00
C ILE A 61 -8.66 18.22 -6.45
N GLU A 62 -9.72 17.63 -5.90
CA GLU A 62 -11.10 17.97 -6.26
C GLU A 62 -11.49 19.39 -5.81
N GLN A 63 -10.96 19.86 -4.69
CA GLN A 63 -11.25 21.21 -4.16
C GLN A 63 -10.47 22.32 -4.88
N THR A 64 -9.40 21.97 -5.59
CA THR A 64 -8.58 22.96 -6.29
C THR A 64 -9.28 23.39 -7.57
N GLU A 65 -9.95 24.55 -7.51
CA GLU A 65 -10.58 25.18 -8.69
C GLU A 65 -9.51 25.78 -9.62
N ILE A 66 -9.25 25.13 -10.74
CA ILE A 66 -8.36 25.64 -11.81
C ILE A 66 -9.04 26.75 -12.65
N GLU A 67 -10.37 26.92 -12.50
CA GLU A 67 -11.16 27.88 -13.29
C GLU A 67 -10.85 29.38 -13.10
N PRO A 68 -10.49 29.90 -11.92
CA PRO A 68 -10.27 31.34 -11.72
C PRO A 68 -9.21 31.93 -12.66
N SER A 69 -8.12 31.22 -12.87
CA SER A 69 -7.01 31.64 -13.74
C SER A 69 -7.43 31.85 -15.21
N ASN A 70 -8.34 31.01 -15.71
CA ASN A 70 -8.82 31.10 -17.09
C ASN A 70 -9.72 32.32 -17.30
N LYS A 71 -10.61 32.65 -16.35
CA LYS A 71 -11.46 33.87 -16.40
C LYS A 71 -10.60 35.15 -16.35
N THR A 72 -9.62 35.19 -15.46
CA THR A 72 -8.69 36.31 -15.35
C THR A 72 -7.85 36.48 -16.62
N PHE A 73 -7.38 35.38 -17.21
CA PHE A 73 -6.66 35.41 -18.48
C PHE A 73 -7.50 35.92 -19.65
N GLN A 74 -8.77 35.50 -19.75
CA GLN A 74 -9.70 36.01 -20.77
C GLN A 74 -9.99 37.49 -20.58
N HIS A 75 -10.16 37.92 -19.32
CA HIS A 75 -10.34 39.33 -18.99
C HIS A 75 -9.13 40.16 -19.38
N MET A 76 -7.92 39.73 -19.06
CA MET A 76 -6.67 40.37 -19.44
C MET A 76 -6.55 40.50 -20.96
N LYS A 77 -6.83 39.43 -21.73
CA LYS A 77 -6.84 39.44 -23.18
C LYS A 77 -7.81 40.47 -23.77
N LYS A 78 -8.96 40.65 -23.15
CA LYS A 78 -9.95 41.65 -23.53
C LYS A 78 -9.41 43.05 -23.27
N LEU A 79 -8.91 43.34 -22.08
CA LEU A 79 -8.32 44.62 -21.72
C LEU A 79 -7.13 44.98 -22.63
N GLN A 80 -6.28 44.03 -22.97
CA GLN A 80 -5.16 44.25 -23.88
C GLN A 80 -5.62 44.67 -25.29
N ARG A 81 -6.68 44.03 -25.81
CA ARG A 81 -7.25 44.39 -27.13
C ARG A 81 -7.87 45.78 -27.08
N GLU A 82 -8.66 46.08 -26.07
CA GLU A 82 -9.29 47.39 -25.88
C GLU A 82 -8.22 48.51 -25.82
N LEU A 83 -7.15 48.29 -25.04
CA LEU A 83 -6.04 49.22 -24.94
C LEU A 83 -5.30 49.42 -26.31
N GLN A 84 -5.09 48.32 -27.05
CA GLN A 84 -4.46 48.37 -28.36
C GLN A 84 -5.30 49.18 -29.33
N ASP A 85 -6.60 48.91 -29.41
CA ASP A 85 -7.53 49.61 -30.29
C ASP A 85 -7.60 51.11 -29.93
N ASP A 86 -7.63 51.47 -28.65
CA ASP A 86 -7.65 52.85 -28.16
C ASP A 86 -6.33 53.56 -28.44
N CYS A 87 -5.19 52.90 -28.33
CA CYS A 87 -3.87 53.45 -28.70
C CYS A 87 -3.76 53.69 -30.20
N ASP A 88 -4.19 52.74 -31.02
CA ASP A 88 -4.17 52.88 -32.48
C ASP A 88 -5.06 54.03 -32.96
N ALA A 89 -6.29 54.14 -32.38
CA ALA A 89 -7.18 55.26 -32.65
C ALA A 89 -6.55 56.59 -32.25
N PHE A 90 -5.87 56.67 -31.10
CA PHE A 90 -5.20 57.85 -30.61
C PHE A 90 -4.04 58.28 -31.53
N VAL A 91 -3.25 57.35 -32.03
CA VAL A 91 -2.18 57.59 -32.99
C VAL A 91 -2.72 58.15 -34.29
N ILE A 92 -3.74 57.49 -34.89
CA ILE A 92 -4.37 57.92 -36.15
C ILE A 92 -4.95 59.33 -36.04
N GLU A 93 -5.63 59.65 -34.94
CA GLU A 93 -6.14 61.00 -34.72
C GLU A 93 -5.05 62.06 -34.60
N ASN A 94 -3.93 61.71 -33.94
CA ASN A 94 -2.80 62.61 -33.81
C ASN A 94 -2.04 62.86 -35.10
N GLU A 95 -1.90 61.85 -35.96
CA GLU A 95 -1.26 61.96 -37.26
C GLU A 95 -2.07 62.83 -38.25
N LYS A 96 -3.40 62.74 -38.19
CA LYS A 96 -4.29 63.50 -39.04
C LYS A 96 -4.43 64.96 -38.67
N ALA A 97 -4.07 65.34 -37.47
CA ALA A 97 -4.24 66.69 -36.95
C ALA A 97 -2.98 67.53 -37.24
N GLY A 98 -3.10 68.46 -38.15
CA GLY A 98 -2.09 69.45 -38.39
C GLY A 98 -1.90 70.43 -37.19
N PHE A 99 -1.62 71.77 -37.52
CA PHE A 99 -1.47 72.81 -36.47
C PHE A 99 -2.72 72.87 -35.53
N ARG A 100 -2.56 72.59 -34.25
CA ARG A 100 -3.66 72.48 -33.23
C ARG A 100 -3.78 73.73 -32.36
N LYS A 101 -5.02 74.05 -31.96
CA LYS A 101 -5.31 75.11 -30.98
C LYS A 101 -4.93 74.64 -29.56
N PRO A 102 -4.62 75.58 -28.64
CA PRO A 102 -4.26 75.21 -27.23
C PRO A 102 -5.28 74.34 -26.52
N ALA A 103 -6.56 74.51 -26.78
CA ALA A 103 -7.65 73.70 -26.22
C ALA A 103 -7.57 72.22 -26.63
N GLU A 104 -7.11 71.92 -27.85
CA GLU A 104 -6.97 70.54 -28.36
C GLU A 104 -5.81 69.81 -27.70
N TRP A 105 -4.74 70.53 -27.27
CA TRP A 105 -3.66 69.97 -26.49
C TRP A 105 -4.10 69.45 -25.11
N LEU A 106 -5.05 70.13 -24.48
CA LEU A 106 -5.65 69.72 -23.21
C LEU A 106 -6.42 68.38 -23.34
N GLN A 107 -7.16 68.24 -24.45
CA GLN A 107 -7.91 67.01 -24.74
C GLN A 107 -6.96 65.82 -25.02
N ILE A 108 -5.88 66.08 -25.76
CA ILE A 108 -4.84 65.08 -26.03
C ILE A 108 -4.19 64.61 -24.73
N HIS A 109 -3.83 65.56 -23.86
CA HIS A 109 -3.22 65.25 -22.60
C HIS A 109 -4.16 64.42 -21.72
N HIS A 110 -5.42 64.77 -21.61
CA HIS A 110 -6.42 64.03 -20.86
C HIS A 110 -6.58 62.58 -21.41
N ARG A 111 -6.66 62.40 -22.72
CA ARG A 111 -6.75 61.09 -23.35
C ARG A 111 -5.48 60.26 -23.17
N ALA A 112 -4.32 60.87 -23.21
CA ALA A 112 -3.05 60.20 -22.89
C ALA A 112 -3.01 59.69 -21.43
N GLU A 113 -3.55 60.47 -20.47
CA GLU A 113 -3.67 60.06 -19.06
C GLU A 113 -4.66 58.88 -18.91
N VAL A 114 -5.78 58.89 -19.64
CA VAL A 114 -6.72 57.76 -19.64
C VAL A 114 -6.05 56.48 -20.16
N LEU A 115 -5.33 56.56 -21.28
CA LEU A 115 -4.59 55.44 -21.84
C LEU A 115 -3.49 54.92 -20.90
N ARG A 116 -2.82 55.86 -20.20
CA ARG A 116 -1.84 55.50 -19.17
C ARG A 116 -2.50 54.75 -18.01
N GLY A 117 -3.70 55.16 -17.57
CA GLY A 117 -4.50 54.47 -16.54
C GLY A 117 -4.92 53.07 -16.97
N GLN A 118 -5.39 52.92 -18.21
CA GLN A 118 -5.71 51.61 -18.80
C GLN A 118 -4.48 50.68 -18.87
N GLY A 119 -3.32 51.22 -19.32
CA GLY A 119 -2.06 50.49 -19.33
C GLY A 119 -1.63 50.00 -17.94
N ALA A 120 -1.79 50.86 -16.92
CA ALA A 120 -1.51 50.50 -15.53
C ALA A 120 -2.45 49.37 -15.05
N ALA A 121 -3.72 49.41 -15.44
CA ALA A 121 -4.70 48.32 -15.08
C ALA A 121 -4.32 47.00 -15.76
N VAL A 122 -3.89 47.01 -17.00
CA VAL A 122 -3.39 45.80 -17.73
C VAL A 122 -2.17 45.24 -17.01
N LEU A 123 -1.21 46.07 -16.62
CA LEU A 123 -0.01 45.63 -15.91
C LEU A 123 -0.37 45.02 -14.56
N SER A 124 -1.25 45.66 -13.78
CA SER A 124 -1.72 45.10 -12.48
C SER A 124 -2.39 43.75 -12.66
N THR A 125 -3.22 43.57 -13.71
CA THR A 125 -3.86 42.28 -13.99
C THR A 125 -2.83 41.22 -14.37
N LEU A 126 -1.79 41.63 -15.09
CA LEU A 126 -0.69 40.75 -15.49
C LEU A 126 0.14 40.29 -14.29
N ASP A 127 0.38 41.17 -13.33
CA ASP A 127 1.05 40.85 -12.08
C ASP A 127 0.22 39.83 -11.24
N CYS A 128 -1.09 40.04 -11.14
CA CYS A 128 -1.99 39.07 -10.50
C CYS A 128 -1.94 37.70 -11.20
N LEU A 129 -2.00 37.65 -12.53
CA LEU A 129 -1.89 36.40 -13.28
C LEU A 129 -0.52 35.71 -13.08
N ALA A 130 0.55 36.47 -12.99
CA ALA A 130 1.88 35.94 -12.70
C ALA A 130 1.95 35.33 -11.31
N GLN A 131 1.30 35.96 -10.35
CA GLN A 131 1.18 35.44 -8.97
C GLN A 131 0.33 34.16 -8.94
N ASP A 132 -0.87 34.18 -9.51
CA ASP A 132 -1.77 32.99 -9.61
C ASP A 132 -1.04 31.80 -10.24
N ARG A 133 -0.28 32.08 -11.34
CA ARG A 133 0.52 31.03 -12.00
C ARG A 133 1.60 30.46 -11.06
N ASN A 134 2.25 31.30 -10.30
CA ASN A 134 3.31 30.87 -9.40
C ASN A 134 2.73 30.05 -8.23
N GLU A 135 1.60 30.46 -7.69
CA GLU A 135 0.86 29.73 -6.66
C GLU A 135 0.41 28.35 -7.15
N LEU A 136 -0.18 28.28 -8.35
CA LEU A 136 -0.57 27.04 -8.99
C LEU A 136 0.64 26.13 -9.26
N MET A 137 1.75 26.69 -9.70
CA MET A 137 2.98 25.92 -9.96
C MET A 137 3.55 25.35 -8.65
N GLN A 138 3.52 26.13 -7.56
CA GLN A 138 3.95 25.66 -6.24
C GLN A 138 3.04 24.54 -5.74
N TRP A 139 1.73 24.70 -5.87
CA TRP A 139 0.77 23.65 -5.52
C TRP A 139 1.03 22.36 -6.31
N HIS A 140 1.25 22.44 -7.64
CA HIS A 140 1.59 21.26 -8.44
C HIS A 140 2.89 20.59 -7.99
N MET A 141 3.89 21.37 -7.59
CA MET A 141 5.15 20.81 -7.08
C MET A 141 4.94 20.06 -5.77
N ASN A 142 4.15 20.61 -4.86
CA ASN A 142 3.79 19.96 -3.60
C ASN A 142 3.02 18.65 -3.88
N LEU A 143 2.01 18.71 -4.76
CA LEU A 143 1.24 17.52 -5.16
C LEU A 143 2.12 16.39 -5.72
N VAL A 144 3.08 16.73 -6.59
CA VAL A 144 4.03 15.73 -7.12
C VAL A 144 4.90 15.15 -6.01
N GLN A 145 5.29 15.96 -5.05
CA GLN A 145 6.08 15.51 -3.90
C GLN A 145 5.26 14.55 -3.00
N ASP A 146 4.00 14.88 -2.74
CA ASP A 146 3.10 14.05 -1.93
C ASP A 146 2.82 12.70 -2.64
N ILE A 147 2.56 12.71 -3.95
CA ILE A 147 2.43 11.49 -4.75
C ILE A 147 3.70 10.64 -4.69
N SER A 148 4.88 11.27 -4.75
CA SER A 148 6.16 10.56 -4.70
C SER A 148 6.38 9.93 -3.32
N SER A 149 6.00 10.62 -2.25
CA SER A 149 6.02 10.08 -0.88
C SER A 149 5.11 8.86 -0.76
N LEU A 150 3.85 8.97 -1.20
CA LEU A 150 2.91 7.85 -1.19
C LEU A 150 3.42 6.65 -1.99
N GLN A 151 4.05 6.87 -3.15
CA GLN A 151 4.65 5.78 -3.93
C GLN A 151 5.78 5.07 -3.17
N SER A 152 6.61 5.81 -2.42
CA SER A 152 7.65 5.24 -1.57
C SER A 152 7.03 4.38 -0.46
N ASP A 153 6.03 4.90 0.22
CA ASP A 153 5.35 4.22 1.32
C ASP A 153 4.63 2.93 0.84
N PHE A 154 4.02 2.96 -0.36
CA PHE A 154 3.48 1.75 -1.01
C PHE A 154 4.55 0.72 -1.33
N SER A 155 5.74 1.16 -1.79
CA SER A 155 6.87 0.24 -2.04
C SER A 155 7.36 -0.41 -0.76
N GLU A 156 7.50 0.35 0.33
CA GLU A 156 7.90 -0.17 1.63
C GLU A 156 6.87 -1.18 2.18
N LEU A 157 5.58 -0.89 2.02
CA LEU A 157 4.52 -1.82 2.38
C LEU A 157 4.62 -3.13 1.57
N GLY A 158 4.88 -3.03 0.26
CA GLY A 158 5.08 -4.18 -0.62
C GLY A 158 6.26 -5.05 -0.19
N GLU A 159 7.39 -4.45 0.19
CA GLU A 159 8.55 -5.17 0.71
C GLU A 159 8.23 -5.88 2.04
N LEU A 160 7.56 -5.19 2.96
CA LEU A 160 7.15 -5.78 4.24
C LEU A 160 6.19 -6.97 4.05
N MET A 161 5.28 -6.90 3.08
CA MET A 161 4.39 -8.01 2.72
C MET A 161 5.18 -9.21 2.17
N ALA A 162 6.12 -8.97 1.25
CA ALA A 162 6.96 -10.01 0.66
C ALA A 162 7.85 -10.71 1.71
N ASP A 163 8.43 -9.95 2.63
CA ASP A 163 9.20 -10.49 3.74
C ASP A 163 8.34 -11.34 4.69
N THR A 164 7.11 -10.90 4.93
CA THR A 164 6.15 -11.62 5.76
C THR A 164 5.74 -12.95 5.12
N ASP A 165 5.46 -12.96 3.82
CA ASP A 165 5.14 -14.18 3.06
C ASP A 165 6.31 -15.15 3.05
N THR A 166 7.53 -14.67 2.82
CA THR A 166 8.75 -15.49 2.84
C THR A 166 8.95 -16.14 4.21
N ALA A 167 8.76 -15.39 5.29
CA ALA A 167 8.88 -15.90 6.65
C ALA A 167 7.79 -16.94 6.98
N LEU A 168 6.57 -16.73 6.49
CA LEU A 168 5.47 -17.68 6.64
C LEU A 168 5.75 -18.98 5.89
N GLU A 169 6.17 -18.90 4.63
CA GLU A 169 6.52 -20.07 3.83
C GLU A 169 7.64 -20.88 4.48
N ALA A 170 8.70 -20.22 4.95
CA ALA A 170 9.79 -20.87 5.63
C ALA A 170 9.33 -21.62 6.90
N CYS A 171 8.46 -21.01 7.69
CA CYS A 171 7.87 -21.64 8.89
C CYS A 171 7.04 -22.86 8.52
N VAL A 172 6.18 -22.76 7.50
CA VAL A 172 5.33 -23.86 7.06
C VAL A 172 6.16 -25.03 6.51
N GLN A 173 7.16 -24.76 5.70
CA GLN A 173 7.95 -25.80 5.07
C GLN A 173 8.93 -26.50 6.02
N ASN A 174 9.46 -25.81 6.98
CA ASN A 174 10.47 -26.33 7.89
C ASN A 174 9.84 -26.82 9.21
N ASP A 175 9.38 -25.88 10.01
CA ASP A 175 9.00 -26.17 11.41
C ASP A 175 7.64 -26.85 11.49
N PHE A 176 6.64 -26.34 10.76
CA PHE A 176 5.29 -26.92 10.78
C PHE A 176 5.25 -28.34 10.19
N LYS A 177 6.11 -28.63 9.22
CA LYS A 177 6.26 -29.99 8.67
C LYS A 177 6.74 -30.98 9.69
N VAL A 178 7.69 -30.59 10.55
CA VAL A 178 8.17 -31.44 11.67
C VAL A 178 7.05 -31.71 12.67
N LEU A 179 6.30 -30.67 13.05
CA LEU A 179 5.17 -30.81 13.97
C LEU A 179 4.05 -31.68 13.39
N ASN A 180 3.74 -31.54 12.11
CA ASN A 180 2.73 -32.35 11.43
C ASN A 180 3.16 -33.82 11.32
N GLN A 181 4.45 -34.12 11.13
CA GLN A 181 4.96 -35.49 11.19
C GLN A 181 4.68 -36.13 12.55
N VAL A 182 4.93 -35.40 13.65
CA VAL A 182 4.62 -35.89 15.02
C VAL A 182 3.12 -36.22 15.17
N HIS A 183 2.25 -35.31 14.70
CA HIS A 183 0.82 -35.52 14.76
C HIS A 183 0.37 -36.77 13.98
N THR A 184 0.92 -36.96 12.78
CA THR A 184 0.62 -38.12 11.91
C THR A 184 1.07 -39.43 12.53
N ILE A 185 2.27 -39.47 13.14
CA ILE A 185 2.81 -40.66 13.78
C ILE A 185 1.98 -41.01 15.02
N TYR A 186 1.52 -40.00 15.77
CA TYR A 186 0.66 -40.23 16.96
C TYR A 186 -0.65 -40.92 16.59
N GLY A 187 -1.27 -40.46 15.47
CA GLY A 187 -2.47 -41.08 14.91
C GLY A 187 -2.22 -42.51 14.40
N ALA A 188 -1.13 -42.73 13.69
CA ALA A 188 -0.73 -44.03 13.16
C ALA A 188 -0.44 -45.05 14.30
N TYR A 189 0.24 -44.58 15.36
CA TYR A 189 0.52 -45.41 16.55
C TYR A 189 -0.76 -45.85 17.26
N GLY A 190 -1.73 -44.93 17.45
CA GLY A 190 -3.03 -45.25 17.99
C GLY A 190 -3.77 -46.31 17.19
N ALA A 191 -3.81 -46.15 15.86
CA ALA A 191 -4.40 -47.12 14.94
C ALA A 191 -3.71 -48.50 15.00
N THR A 192 -2.37 -48.51 15.10
CA THR A 192 -1.56 -49.74 15.19
C THR A 192 -1.83 -50.47 16.53
N LEU A 193 -1.98 -49.74 17.63
CA LEU A 193 -2.34 -50.29 18.94
C LEU A 193 -3.71 -50.95 18.92
N VAL A 194 -4.72 -50.26 18.36
CA VAL A 194 -6.08 -50.81 18.22
C VAL A 194 -6.06 -52.10 17.40
N GLU A 195 -5.32 -52.11 16.29
CA GLU A 195 -5.21 -53.30 15.46
C GLU A 195 -4.44 -54.44 16.14
N ALA A 196 -3.40 -54.16 16.92
CA ALA A 196 -2.67 -55.15 17.69
C ALA A 196 -3.57 -55.81 18.78
N VAL A 197 -4.37 -55.01 19.49
CA VAL A 197 -5.36 -55.53 20.45
C VAL A 197 -6.39 -56.40 19.74
N ARG A 198 -6.96 -55.94 18.64
CA ARG A 198 -7.92 -56.67 17.86
C ARG A 198 -7.37 -58.03 17.37
N ARG A 199 -6.14 -58.09 16.91
CA ARG A 199 -5.49 -59.33 16.49
C ARG A 199 -5.22 -60.26 17.66
N SER A 200 -4.83 -59.73 18.82
CA SER A 200 -4.61 -60.50 20.02
C SER A 200 -5.93 -61.16 20.48
N GLU A 201 -7.01 -60.38 20.54
CA GLU A 201 -8.35 -60.93 20.92
C GLU A 201 -8.84 -61.97 19.89
N PHE A 202 -8.67 -61.72 18.61
CA PHE A 202 -9.03 -62.68 17.60
C PHE A 202 -8.22 -63.97 17.72
N THR A 203 -6.92 -63.91 17.95
CA THR A 203 -6.05 -65.06 18.15
C THR A 203 -6.46 -65.85 19.39
N GLN A 204 -6.76 -65.20 20.51
CA GLN A 204 -7.28 -65.88 21.71
C GLN A 204 -8.62 -66.57 21.48
N MET A 205 -9.53 -65.89 20.79
CA MET A 205 -10.84 -66.47 20.46
C MET A 205 -10.69 -67.68 19.52
N TYR A 206 -9.75 -67.62 18.55
CA TYR A 206 -9.47 -68.74 17.66
C TYR A 206 -8.85 -69.91 18.40
N LEU A 207 -7.88 -69.70 19.26
CA LEU A 207 -7.25 -70.72 20.09
C LEU A 207 -8.26 -71.42 21.00
N ASN A 208 -9.12 -70.64 21.69
CA ASN A 208 -10.17 -71.18 22.52
C ASN A 208 -11.17 -72.04 21.75
N LYS A 209 -11.54 -71.64 20.52
CA LYS A 209 -12.40 -72.47 19.63
C LYS A 209 -11.71 -73.74 19.17
N ALA A 210 -10.43 -73.66 18.78
CA ALA A 210 -9.65 -74.82 18.40
C ALA A 210 -9.49 -75.83 19.51
N GLN A 211 -9.21 -75.37 20.72
CA GLN A 211 -9.16 -76.20 21.92
C GLN A 211 -10.49 -76.96 22.20
N ARG A 212 -11.61 -76.23 22.13
CA ARG A 212 -12.94 -76.87 22.29
C ARG A 212 -13.24 -77.93 21.25
N ILE A 213 -12.82 -77.73 20.00
CA ILE A 213 -12.96 -78.76 18.95
C ILE A 213 -12.08 -79.97 19.27
N ALA A 214 -10.84 -79.76 19.72
CA ALA A 214 -9.95 -80.86 20.09
C ALA A 214 -10.44 -81.67 21.30
N GLU A 215 -11.14 -81.05 22.24
CA GLU A 215 -11.77 -81.71 23.38
C GLU A 215 -13.03 -82.54 23.01
N LEU A 216 -13.65 -82.24 21.82
CA LEU A 216 -14.85 -82.91 21.34
C LEU A 216 -14.52 -84.09 20.37
N MET A 217 -13.29 -84.25 19.98
CA MET A 217 -12.78 -85.33 19.13
C MET A 217 -12.15 -86.43 19.94
#